data_6fb47ec2e1a9e3b47c7abbc4dc7f6626
#
_entry.id   6fb47ec2e1a9e3b47c7abbc4dc7f6626
#
_cell.length_a   1.000
_cell.length_b   1.000
_cell.length_c   1.000
_cell.angle_alpha   90.00
_cell.angle_beta   90.00
_cell.angle_gamma   90.00
#
_symmetry.space_group_name_H-M   'P 1'
#
loop_
_entity.id
_entity.type
_entity.pdbx_description
1 polymer ?
#
loop_
_entity_poly.entity_id
_entity_poly.type
_entity_poly.pdbx_seq_one_letter_code
_entity_poly.pdbx_strand_id
1 'polypeptide(L)'
;MNIWQHRYELHPGADPLRAAAAPRRGTLVKIEFENSGCGYADLHPWEEFGHAPLDEHISTLPTDRPSSLAALALRHARTDAAARRAGVSLFEGLPTIGSHALFTDWAGATREAFEQCLRDGCSTVKLKIGRDPDREATTLNKLADLPLRWRLDANALFTRESLGAWLAQLDPQLRARIEFLEDPCPYEQSRWMDILTHEKIPLTLDWQLPATPPPWPGAQVVVIKPAVQDAFLLALAAAQAGLDIVVTHSMDHPLGRAVALWTAMRLRQRHGELVRDGGLHGGGLYAPDSFADLVGVDLQIPRGTGFGFDDLLDRLTWEKVFP
;
A
#
# COMPACT_ATOMS: atom_id res chain seq x y z
N MET A 1 24.05 -10.27 16.41
CA MET A 1 23.19 -9.26 15.76
C MET A 1 23.02 -8.09 16.73
N ASN A 2 23.33 -6.86 16.32
CA ASN A 2 23.06 -5.63 17.09
C ASN A 2 21.87 -4.90 16.47
N ILE A 3 20.97 -4.34 17.30
CA ILE A 3 19.75 -3.70 16.84
C ILE A 3 19.63 -2.33 17.50
N TRP A 4 19.34 -1.32 16.69
CA TRP A 4 19.02 0.05 17.11
C TRP A 4 17.68 0.44 16.54
N GLN A 5 17.03 1.40 17.17
CA GLN A 5 15.76 1.99 16.75
C GLN A 5 15.85 3.50 16.65
N HIS A 6 15.01 4.07 15.79
CA HIS A 6 14.68 5.49 15.74
C HIS A 6 13.18 5.61 15.66
N ARG A 7 12.52 6.00 16.77
CA ARG A 7 11.06 6.16 16.82
C ARG A 7 10.65 7.43 16.11
N TYR A 8 9.54 7.36 15.41
CA TYR A 8 8.96 8.50 14.70
C TYR A 8 7.44 8.59 14.94
N GLU A 9 6.90 9.77 14.68
CA GLU A 9 5.47 10.03 14.61
C GLU A 9 5.16 10.80 13.32
N LEU A 10 4.32 10.25 12.47
CA LEU A 10 3.86 10.86 11.22
C LEU A 10 2.57 11.62 11.51
N HIS A 11 2.58 12.93 11.35
CA HIS A 11 1.41 13.79 11.54
C HIS A 11 0.63 13.93 10.23
N PRO A 12 -0.73 13.99 10.26
CA PRO A 12 -1.54 14.19 9.05
C PRO A 12 -1.08 15.38 8.21
N GLY A 13 -1.15 15.22 6.89
CA GLY A 13 -0.87 16.29 5.95
C GLY A 13 -1.89 17.42 6.01
N ALA A 14 -1.58 18.54 5.36
CA ALA A 14 -2.44 19.72 5.35
C ALA A 14 -3.62 19.61 4.36
N ASP A 15 -3.54 18.73 3.36
CA ASP A 15 -4.62 18.53 2.38
C ASP A 15 -5.66 17.53 2.92
N PRO A 16 -6.85 17.97 3.35
CA PRO A 16 -7.85 17.09 3.94
C PRO A 16 -8.33 15.98 2.98
N LEU A 17 -8.20 16.18 1.68
CA LEU A 17 -8.58 15.20 0.67
C LEU A 17 -7.65 13.98 0.68
N ARG A 18 -6.39 14.17 1.07
CA ARG A 18 -5.33 13.14 1.01
C ARG A 18 -4.75 12.78 2.38
N ALA A 19 -4.97 13.63 3.38
CA ALA A 19 -4.38 13.46 4.70
C ALA A 19 -4.80 12.15 5.37
N ALA A 20 -3.89 11.57 6.13
CA ALA A 20 -4.22 10.48 7.05
C ALA A 20 -5.23 10.96 8.10
N ALA A 21 -6.08 10.06 8.58
CA ALA A 21 -7.14 10.42 9.56
C ALA A 21 -6.58 10.75 10.94
N ALA A 22 -5.39 10.24 11.29
CA ALA A 22 -4.77 10.43 12.61
C ALA A 22 -3.24 10.30 12.50
N PRO A 23 -2.48 10.82 13.48
CA PRO A 23 -1.04 10.58 13.59
C PRO A 23 -0.73 9.09 13.67
N ARG A 24 0.43 8.70 13.15
CA ARG A 24 0.92 7.32 13.13
C ARG A 24 2.28 7.21 13.79
N ARG A 25 2.47 6.16 14.56
CA ARG A 25 3.73 5.87 15.25
C ARG A 25 4.34 4.60 14.73
N GLY A 26 5.65 4.65 14.51
CA GLY A 26 6.45 3.51 14.11
C GLY A 26 7.90 3.68 14.55
N THR A 27 8.74 2.80 14.08
CA THR A 27 10.18 2.90 14.30
C THR A 27 10.95 2.45 13.08
N LEU A 28 11.97 3.21 12.73
CA LEU A 28 13.02 2.68 11.86
C LEU A 28 13.92 1.78 12.71
N VAL A 29 14.28 0.64 12.17
CA VAL A 29 15.26 -0.26 12.79
C VAL A 29 16.53 -0.29 11.95
N LYS A 30 17.67 -0.19 12.65
CA LYS A 30 19.01 -0.38 12.11
C LYS A 30 19.54 -1.69 12.66
N ILE A 31 19.91 -2.61 11.80
CA ILE A 31 20.29 -3.97 12.18
C ILE A 31 21.65 -4.31 11.59
N GLU A 32 22.61 -4.60 12.44
CA GLU A 32 23.93 -5.08 12.06
C GLU A 32 23.93 -6.61 12.10
N PHE A 33 24.11 -7.20 10.94
CA PHE A 33 24.21 -8.64 10.75
C PHE A 33 25.69 -9.05 10.69
N GLU A 34 26.06 -10.08 11.40
CA GLU A 34 27.44 -10.54 11.58
C GLU A 34 28.22 -10.70 10.26
N ASN A 35 27.55 -11.16 9.19
CA ASN A 35 28.20 -11.43 7.90
C ASN A 35 27.67 -10.57 6.73
N SER A 36 26.69 -9.72 6.95
CA SER A 36 26.00 -8.99 5.87
C SER A 36 26.10 -7.47 5.98
N GLY A 37 26.72 -6.95 7.05
CA GLY A 37 26.79 -5.51 7.29
C GLY A 37 25.51 -4.96 7.92
N CYS A 38 25.28 -3.65 7.77
CA CYS A 38 24.18 -2.93 8.38
C CYS A 38 23.07 -2.69 7.36
N GLY A 39 21.83 -2.91 7.77
CA GLY A 39 20.64 -2.61 6.96
C GLY A 39 19.54 -1.99 7.78
N TYR A 40 18.59 -1.40 7.08
CA TYR A 40 17.49 -0.62 7.65
C TYR A 40 16.15 -1.16 7.20
N ALA A 41 15.14 -1.02 8.07
CA ALA A 41 13.76 -1.30 7.75
C ALA A 41 12.81 -0.41 8.54
N ASP A 42 11.58 -0.32 8.10
CA ASP A 42 10.47 0.26 8.83
C ASP A 42 9.68 -0.82 9.57
N LEU A 43 9.24 -0.50 10.78
CA LEU A 43 8.35 -1.31 11.60
C LEU A 43 7.17 -0.44 12.03
N HIS A 44 6.03 -0.62 11.36
CA HIS A 44 4.88 0.25 11.45
C HIS A 44 3.59 -0.55 11.69
N PRO A 45 3.27 -0.91 12.95
CA PRO A 45 2.06 -1.65 13.26
C PRO A 45 0.80 -0.78 13.14
N TRP A 46 -0.32 -1.44 12.91
CA TRP A 46 -1.66 -0.88 12.90
C TRP A 46 -2.51 -1.60 13.93
N GLU A 47 -2.56 -1.06 15.14
CA GLU A 47 -3.30 -1.66 16.25
C GLU A 47 -4.81 -1.76 15.94
N GLU A 48 -5.35 -0.80 15.17
CA GLU A 48 -6.75 -0.79 14.74
C GLU A 48 -7.09 -1.96 13.80
N PHE A 49 -6.08 -2.57 13.19
CA PHE A 49 -6.23 -3.76 12.34
C PHE A 49 -5.78 -5.04 13.05
N GLY A 50 -5.63 -4.98 14.38
CA GLY A 50 -5.33 -6.12 15.22
C GLY A 50 -3.85 -6.47 15.34
N HIS A 51 -2.94 -5.58 14.92
CA HIS A 51 -1.53 -5.75 15.23
C HIS A 51 -1.29 -5.49 16.72
N ALA A 52 -0.32 -6.20 17.29
CA ALA A 52 0.15 -5.90 18.64
C ALA A 52 0.79 -4.50 18.71
N PRO A 53 0.92 -3.90 19.90
CA PRO A 53 1.64 -2.64 20.08
C PRO A 53 3.09 -2.68 19.60
N LEU A 54 3.61 -1.53 19.16
CA LEU A 54 4.96 -1.40 18.62
C LEU A 54 6.04 -2.02 19.50
N ASP A 55 5.96 -1.81 20.82
CA ASP A 55 6.96 -2.32 21.77
C ASP A 55 6.98 -3.86 21.85
N GLU A 56 5.86 -4.51 21.68
CA GLU A 56 5.79 -5.97 21.61
C GLU A 56 6.54 -6.48 20.37
N HIS A 57 6.35 -5.86 19.21
CA HIS A 57 7.08 -6.22 17.99
C HIS A 57 8.59 -6.00 18.16
N ILE A 58 9.00 -4.84 18.72
CA ILE A 58 10.41 -4.51 18.96
C ILE A 58 11.05 -5.56 19.89
N SER A 59 10.36 -5.95 20.96
CA SER A 59 10.88 -6.93 21.93
C SER A 59 11.18 -8.30 21.32
N THR A 60 10.52 -8.65 20.23
CA THR A 60 10.72 -9.95 19.55
C THR A 60 11.81 -9.93 18.47
N LEU A 61 12.33 -8.75 18.07
CA LEU A 61 13.36 -8.65 17.02
C LEU A 61 14.60 -9.51 17.27
N PRO A 62 15.17 -9.60 18.50
CA PRO A 62 16.37 -10.39 18.75
C PRO A 62 16.10 -11.86 19.04
N THR A 63 14.84 -12.28 19.07
CA THR A 63 14.47 -13.66 19.46
C THR A 63 14.48 -14.62 18.28
N ASP A 64 14.53 -15.91 18.55
CA ASP A 64 14.41 -16.96 17.53
C ASP A 64 12.98 -17.06 16.95
N ARG A 65 12.01 -16.41 17.57
CA ARG A 65 10.60 -16.39 17.17
C ARG A 65 10.08 -14.95 17.12
N PRO A 66 10.54 -14.15 16.15
CA PRO A 66 10.03 -12.79 15.98
C PRO A 66 8.54 -12.82 15.62
N SER A 67 7.83 -11.78 16.02
CA SER A 67 6.46 -11.55 15.55
C SER A 67 6.44 -11.40 14.01
N SER A 68 5.27 -11.54 13.39
CA SER A 68 5.14 -11.46 11.93
C SER A 68 5.73 -10.17 11.35
N LEU A 69 5.42 -9.01 11.96
CA LEU A 69 5.95 -7.73 11.50
C LEU A 69 7.46 -7.60 11.78
N ALA A 70 7.94 -8.06 12.93
CA ALA A 70 9.37 -8.09 13.24
C ALA A 70 10.13 -8.98 12.26
N ALA A 71 9.59 -10.14 11.88
CA ALA A 71 10.18 -11.03 10.89
C ALA A 71 10.27 -10.37 9.50
N LEU A 72 9.25 -9.61 9.09
CA LEU A 72 9.28 -8.84 7.84
C LEU A 72 10.33 -7.73 7.90
N ALA A 73 10.38 -6.96 8.98
CA ALA A 73 11.40 -5.92 9.17
C ALA A 73 12.83 -6.49 9.14
N LEU A 74 13.07 -7.63 9.80
CA LEU A 74 14.36 -8.35 9.74
C LEU A 74 14.72 -8.77 8.31
N ARG A 75 13.76 -9.25 7.53
CA ARG A 75 13.95 -9.64 6.12
C ARG A 75 14.29 -8.44 5.26
N HIS A 76 13.56 -7.33 5.40
CA HIS A 76 13.82 -6.10 4.67
C HIS A 76 15.20 -5.52 5.02
N ALA A 77 15.53 -5.42 6.31
CA ALA A 77 16.84 -4.98 6.75
C ALA A 77 17.99 -5.87 6.22
N ARG A 78 17.77 -7.19 6.14
CA ARG A 78 18.79 -8.11 5.58
C ARG A 78 18.99 -7.89 4.08
N THR A 79 17.90 -7.66 3.34
CA THR A 79 17.94 -7.33 1.92
C THR A 79 18.67 -6.01 1.69
N ASP A 80 18.36 -5.00 2.50
CA ASP A 80 19.02 -3.69 2.47
C ASP A 80 20.51 -3.79 2.79
N ALA A 81 20.88 -4.53 3.86
CA ALA A 81 22.27 -4.74 4.26
C ALA A 81 23.12 -5.38 3.14
N ALA A 82 22.56 -6.38 2.46
CA ALA A 82 23.26 -7.06 1.38
C ALA A 82 23.54 -6.12 0.20
N ALA A 83 22.59 -5.27 -0.16
CA ALA A 83 22.75 -4.29 -1.23
C ALA A 83 23.71 -3.16 -0.83
N ARG A 84 23.61 -2.65 0.41
CA ARG A 84 24.55 -1.64 0.96
C ARG A 84 25.97 -2.14 0.96
N ARG A 85 26.19 -3.38 1.40
CA ARG A 85 27.51 -4.02 1.38
C ARG A 85 28.07 -4.15 -0.03
N ALA A 86 27.20 -4.39 -1.04
CA ALA A 86 27.60 -4.44 -2.44
C ALA A 86 27.77 -3.03 -3.07
N GLY A 87 27.41 -1.97 -2.36
CA GLY A 87 27.45 -0.60 -2.89
C GLY A 87 26.45 -0.30 -4.00
N VAL A 88 25.31 -1.04 -4.04
CA VAL A 88 24.31 -0.93 -5.11
C VAL A 88 22.96 -0.48 -4.58
N SER A 89 22.17 0.20 -5.43
CA SER A 89 20.76 0.47 -5.18
C SER A 89 19.93 -0.77 -5.47
N LEU A 90 18.92 -1.06 -4.63
CA LEU A 90 17.99 -2.15 -4.87
C LEU A 90 17.05 -1.90 -6.07
N PHE A 91 16.97 -0.66 -6.53
CA PHE A 91 16.11 -0.25 -7.66
C PHE A 91 16.80 -0.34 -9.02
N GLU A 92 18.10 -0.56 -9.03
CA GLU A 92 18.89 -0.58 -10.26
C GLU A 92 18.43 -1.69 -11.22
N GLY A 93 18.18 -1.32 -12.47
CA GLY A 93 17.77 -2.25 -13.53
C GLY A 93 16.34 -2.80 -13.39
N LEU A 94 15.52 -2.28 -12.47
CA LEU A 94 14.13 -2.68 -12.35
C LEU A 94 13.22 -1.88 -13.30
N PRO A 95 12.12 -2.49 -13.79
CA PRO A 95 11.13 -1.78 -14.60
C PRO A 95 10.40 -0.73 -13.75
N THR A 96 9.97 0.35 -14.39
CA THR A 96 9.09 1.33 -13.74
C THR A 96 7.70 0.76 -13.49
N ILE A 97 7.02 1.32 -12.51
CA ILE A 97 5.63 1.00 -12.19
C ILE A 97 4.87 2.29 -11.87
N GLY A 98 3.62 2.38 -12.30
CA GLY A 98 2.75 3.50 -11.99
C GLY A 98 2.08 3.37 -10.61
N SER A 99 1.38 4.41 -10.22
CA SER A 99 0.60 4.45 -8.99
C SER A 99 -0.72 5.19 -9.19
N HIS A 100 -1.76 4.74 -8.52
CA HIS A 100 -2.99 5.53 -8.41
C HIS A 100 -2.80 6.71 -7.44
N ALA A 101 -3.55 7.78 -7.64
CA ALA A 101 -3.73 8.79 -6.61
C ALA A 101 -4.77 8.31 -5.59
N LEU A 102 -4.47 8.48 -4.31
CA LEU A 102 -5.38 8.15 -3.21
C LEU A 102 -6.11 9.40 -2.74
N PHE A 103 -7.43 9.31 -2.64
CA PHE A 103 -8.29 10.28 -1.98
C PHE A 103 -8.96 9.62 -0.79
N THR A 104 -8.70 10.13 0.40
CA THR A 104 -9.17 9.52 1.67
C THR A 104 -10.52 10.05 2.12
N ASP A 105 -10.94 11.22 1.64
CA ASP A 105 -12.19 11.87 2.00
C ASP A 105 -12.89 12.51 0.79
N TRP A 106 -14.22 12.61 0.86
CA TRP A 106 -15.07 13.26 -0.12
C TRP A 106 -15.27 14.77 0.11
N ALA A 107 -14.89 15.30 1.28
CA ALA A 107 -15.12 16.70 1.63
C ALA A 107 -14.44 17.67 0.68
N GLY A 108 -13.26 17.33 0.16
CA GLY A 108 -12.51 18.11 -0.82
C GLY A 108 -12.56 17.55 -2.25
N ALA A 109 -13.42 16.57 -2.54
CA ALA A 109 -13.50 15.93 -3.86
C ALA A 109 -14.18 16.83 -4.89
N THR A 110 -13.50 17.91 -5.27
CA THR A 110 -13.96 18.82 -6.32
C THR A 110 -13.48 18.34 -7.69
N ARG A 111 -14.17 18.73 -8.75
CA ARG A 111 -13.77 18.42 -10.12
C ARG A 111 -12.34 18.89 -10.40
N GLU A 112 -11.97 20.07 -9.91
CA GLU A 112 -10.63 20.65 -10.10
C GLU A 112 -9.53 19.78 -9.51
N ALA A 113 -9.79 19.10 -8.37
CA ALA A 113 -8.83 18.20 -7.74
C ALA A 113 -8.55 16.98 -8.64
N PHE A 114 -9.57 16.41 -9.28
CA PHE A 114 -9.40 15.29 -10.23
C PHE A 114 -8.77 15.73 -11.54
N GLU A 115 -9.12 16.92 -12.05
CA GLU A 115 -8.47 17.51 -13.22
C GLU A 115 -6.99 17.82 -12.93
N GLN A 116 -6.65 18.22 -11.71
CA GLN A 116 -5.25 18.39 -11.31
C GLN A 116 -4.51 17.05 -11.34
N CYS A 117 -5.10 15.97 -10.84
CA CYS A 117 -4.53 14.63 -10.98
C CYS A 117 -4.21 14.26 -12.43
N LEU A 118 -5.12 14.57 -13.36
CA LEU A 118 -4.89 14.34 -14.80
C LEU A 118 -3.74 15.17 -15.33
N ARG A 119 -3.63 16.46 -14.94
CA ARG A 119 -2.51 17.33 -15.31
C ARG A 119 -1.17 16.82 -14.78
N ASP A 120 -1.19 16.23 -13.60
CA ASP A 120 -0.03 15.59 -12.96
C ASP A 120 0.29 14.20 -13.55
N GLY A 121 -0.42 13.80 -14.65
CA GLY A 121 -0.21 12.54 -15.36
C GLY A 121 -0.91 11.32 -14.72
N CYS A 122 -1.73 11.53 -13.69
CA CYS A 122 -2.46 10.46 -13.01
C CYS A 122 -3.63 9.97 -13.86
N SER A 123 -3.67 8.70 -14.20
CA SER A 123 -4.78 8.09 -14.96
C SER A 123 -5.74 7.26 -14.11
N THR A 124 -5.39 6.99 -12.86
CA THR A 124 -6.14 6.13 -11.95
C THR A 124 -6.26 6.77 -10.58
N VAL A 125 -7.46 6.74 -10.03
CA VAL A 125 -7.77 7.28 -8.70
C VAL A 125 -8.38 6.20 -7.84
N LYS A 126 -7.93 6.09 -6.59
CA LYS A 126 -8.56 5.27 -5.56
C LYS A 126 -9.39 6.13 -4.62
N LEU A 127 -10.65 5.77 -4.41
CA LEU A 127 -11.60 6.44 -3.53
C LEU A 127 -12.18 5.48 -2.51
N LYS A 128 -12.33 5.92 -1.27
CA LYS A 128 -13.11 5.20 -0.26
C LYS A 128 -14.59 5.47 -0.46
N ILE A 129 -15.42 4.42 -0.42
CA ILE A 129 -16.86 4.47 -0.66
C ILE A 129 -17.63 3.74 0.46
N GLY A 130 -18.96 3.93 0.49
CA GLY A 130 -19.87 3.21 1.38
C GLY A 130 -20.19 3.94 2.69
N ARG A 131 -19.64 5.14 2.94
CA ARG A 131 -19.96 5.95 4.12
C ARG A 131 -21.20 6.83 3.94
N ASP A 132 -21.34 7.40 2.73
CA ASP A 132 -22.48 8.21 2.29
C ASP A 132 -22.79 7.88 0.82
N PRO A 133 -23.38 6.70 0.56
CA PRO A 133 -23.54 6.15 -0.79
C PRO A 133 -24.26 7.08 -1.77
N ASP A 134 -25.29 7.80 -1.34
CA ASP A 134 -26.06 8.69 -2.21
C ASP A 134 -25.25 9.92 -2.63
N ARG A 135 -24.53 10.53 -1.69
CA ARG A 135 -23.62 11.65 -1.97
C ARG A 135 -22.46 11.19 -2.85
N GLU A 136 -21.89 10.03 -2.57
CA GLU A 136 -20.77 9.46 -3.32
C GLU A 136 -21.17 9.20 -4.77
N ALA A 137 -22.32 8.55 -5.02
CA ALA A 137 -22.85 8.33 -6.37
C ALA A 137 -23.10 9.65 -7.11
N THR A 138 -23.74 10.63 -6.44
CA THR A 138 -23.99 11.95 -7.00
C THR A 138 -22.70 12.67 -7.41
N THR A 139 -21.66 12.59 -6.57
CA THR A 139 -20.36 13.22 -6.83
C THR A 139 -19.63 12.52 -7.96
N LEU A 140 -19.58 11.18 -7.96
CA LEU A 140 -18.97 10.39 -9.02
C LEU A 140 -19.61 10.67 -10.39
N ASN A 141 -20.94 10.74 -10.46
CA ASN A 141 -21.64 10.99 -11.71
C ASN A 141 -21.29 12.36 -12.33
N LYS A 142 -20.97 13.38 -11.50
CA LYS A 142 -20.47 14.69 -12.00
C LYS A 142 -19.05 14.60 -12.61
N LEU A 143 -18.34 13.50 -12.37
CA LEU A 143 -16.98 13.25 -12.86
C LEU A 143 -16.96 12.21 -13.99
N ALA A 144 -18.13 11.76 -14.45
CA ALA A 144 -18.27 10.68 -15.42
C ALA A 144 -17.61 10.94 -16.78
N ASP A 145 -17.42 12.19 -17.17
CA ASP A 145 -16.74 12.60 -18.39
C ASP A 145 -15.20 12.65 -18.28
N LEU A 146 -14.64 12.65 -17.06
CA LEU A 146 -13.20 12.65 -16.86
C LEU A 146 -12.59 11.30 -17.30
N PRO A 147 -11.46 11.31 -18.04
CA PRO A 147 -10.82 10.09 -18.54
C PRO A 147 -10.01 9.34 -17.45
N LEU A 148 -10.59 9.22 -16.25
CA LEU A 148 -9.99 8.52 -15.10
C LEU A 148 -10.49 7.08 -15.02
N ARG A 149 -9.63 6.19 -14.58
CA ARG A 149 -9.99 4.87 -14.08
C ARG A 149 -10.23 4.95 -12.57
N TRP A 150 -11.19 4.19 -12.09
CA TRP A 150 -11.64 4.26 -10.72
C TRP A 150 -11.35 2.97 -9.97
N ARG A 151 -10.71 3.05 -8.83
CA ARG A 151 -10.57 1.98 -7.84
C ARG A 151 -11.41 2.38 -6.64
N LEU A 152 -12.41 1.61 -6.34
CA LEU A 152 -13.40 1.95 -5.32
C LEU A 152 -13.24 1.00 -4.14
N ASP A 153 -12.89 1.55 -2.98
CA ASP A 153 -12.58 0.80 -1.76
C ASP A 153 -13.71 0.97 -0.75
N ALA A 154 -14.47 -0.10 -0.56
CA ALA A 154 -15.65 -0.10 0.30
C ALA A 154 -15.35 -0.51 1.75
N ASN A 155 -14.17 -1.01 2.06
CA ASN A 155 -13.83 -1.50 3.40
C ASN A 155 -14.92 -2.40 4.03
N ALA A 156 -15.56 -3.24 3.23
CA ALA A 156 -16.64 -4.16 3.58
C ALA A 156 -17.93 -3.50 4.13
N LEU A 157 -18.21 -2.25 3.76
CA LEU A 157 -19.37 -1.50 4.27
C LEU A 157 -20.69 -1.83 3.57
N PHE A 158 -20.68 -2.47 2.40
CA PHE A 158 -21.92 -2.83 1.70
C PHE A 158 -22.44 -4.21 2.07
N THR A 159 -23.75 -4.40 1.88
CA THR A 159 -24.33 -5.72 1.63
C THR A 159 -24.36 -5.98 0.11
N ARG A 160 -24.70 -7.20 -0.30
CA ARG A 160 -24.89 -7.53 -1.72
C ARG A 160 -25.96 -6.62 -2.38
N GLU A 161 -27.08 -6.44 -1.68
CA GLU A 161 -28.24 -5.68 -2.17
C GLU A 161 -27.93 -4.19 -2.24
N SER A 162 -27.36 -3.62 -1.19
CA SER A 162 -27.02 -2.19 -1.14
C SER A 162 -25.93 -1.84 -2.15
N LEU A 163 -24.94 -2.73 -2.40
CA LEU A 163 -23.94 -2.54 -3.44
C LEU A 163 -24.58 -2.48 -4.83
N GLY A 164 -25.44 -3.44 -5.17
CA GLY A 164 -26.11 -3.47 -6.47
C GLY A 164 -26.98 -2.24 -6.70
N ALA A 165 -27.75 -1.82 -5.67
CA ALA A 165 -28.56 -0.60 -5.73
C ALA A 165 -27.71 0.66 -5.90
N TRP A 166 -26.55 0.73 -5.25
CA TRP A 166 -25.62 1.85 -5.41
C TRP A 166 -24.96 1.88 -6.79
N LEU A 167 -24.48 0.74 -7.28
CA LEU A 167 -23.88 0.64 -8.62
C LEU A 167 -24.89 0.98 -9.74
N ALA A 168 -26.17 0.71 -9.53
CA ALA A 168 -27.22 1.07 -10.48
C ALA A 168 -27.45 2.59 -10.59
N GLN A 169 -27.01 3.38 -9.61
CA GLN A 169 -27.11 4.85 -9.64
C GLN A 169 -25.96 5.49 -10.41
N LEU A 170 -24.88 4.73 -10.69
CA LEU A 170 -23.69 5.28 -11.36
C LEU A 170 -23.92 5.42 -12.87
N ASP A 171 -23.41 6.52 -13.42
CA ASP A 171 -23.36 6.73 -14.86
C ASP A 171 -22.68 5.54 -15.57
N PRO A 172 -23.26 5.03 -16.66
CA PRO A 172 -22.69 3.88 -17.38
C PRO A 172 -21.24 4.10 -17.88
N GLN A 173 -20.87 5.33 -18.25
CA GLN A 173 -19.52 5.63 -18.71
C GLN A 173 -18.52 5.59 -17.56
N LEU A 174 -18.91 6.09 -16.37
CA LEU A 174 -18.10 5.98 -15.17
C LEU A 174 -17.96 4.51 -14.74
N ARG A 175 -19.10 3.79 -14.69
CA ARG A 175 -19.13 2.38 -14.30
C ARG A 175 -18.24 1.51 -15.19
N ALA A 176 -18.19 1.76 -16.49
CA ALA A 176 -17.31 1.06 -17.44
C ALA A 176 -15.82 1.31 -17.19
N ARG A 177 -15.46 2.35 -16.41
CA ARG A 177 -14.08 2.70 -16.05
C ARG A 177 -13.71 2.33 -14.61
N ILE A 178 -14.59 1.63 -13.89
CA ILE A 178 -14.23 1.02 -12.60
C ILE A 178 -13.26 -0.12 -12.89
N GLU A 179 -12.03 0.03 -12.47
CA GLU A 179 -10.97 -0.98 -12.64
C GLU A 179 -11.21 -2.17 -11.72
N PHE A 180 -11.62 -1.88 -10.47
CA PHE A 180 -12.06 -2.87 -9.50
C PHE A 180 -12.79 -2.26 -8.30
N LEU A 181 -13.54 -3.11 -7.60
CA LEU A 181 -14.10 -2.85 -6.27
C LEU A 181 -13.27 -3.59 -5.21
N GLU A 182 -12.73 -2.86 -4.26
CA GLU A 182 -11.93 -3.41 -3.17
C GLU A 182 -12.81 -3.63 -1.94
N ASP A 183 -12.77 -4.84 -1.40
CA ASP A 183 -13.51 -5.28 -0.23
C ASP A 183 -14.97 -4.77 -0.22
N PRO A 184 -15.80 -5.09 -1.23
CA PRO A 184 -17.16 -4.54 -1.32
C PRO A 184 -18.03 -4.90 -0.11
N CYS A 185 -17.88 -6.12 0.40
CA CYS A 185 -18.50 -6.66 1.60
C CYS A 185 -17.55 -7.70 2.22
N PRO A 186 -17.79 -8.19 3.45
CA PRO A 186 -17.00 -9.28 4.02
C PRO A 186 -16.90 -10.44 3.06
N TYR A 187 -15.66 -10.97 2.88
CA TYR A 187 -15.42 -12.04 1.93
C TYR A 187 -16.22 -13.30 2.31
N GLU A 188 -17.04 -13.72 1.37
CA GLU A 188 -17.74 -15.00 1.39
C GLU A 188 -17.87 -15.46 -0.07
N GLN A 189 -17.37 -16.64 -0.37
CA GLN A 189 -17.17 -17.12 -1.74
C GLN A 189 -18.45 -17.03 -2.61
N SER A 190 -19.58 -17.50 -2.10
CA SER A 190 -20.83 -17.51 -2.88
C SER A 190 -21.31 -16.10 -3.18
N ARG A 191 -21.21 -15.21 -2.20
CA ARG A 191 -21.58 -13.79 -2.32
C ARG A 191 -20.70 -13.04 -3.30
N TRP A 192 -19.39 -13.24 -3.24
CA TRP A 192 -18.45 -12.58 -4.15
C TRP A 192 -18.60 -13.08 -5.58
N MET A 193 -18.82 -14.39 -5.77
CA MET A 193 -19.16 -14.96 -7.08
C MET A 193 -20.46 -14.39 -7.65
N ASP A 194 -21.49 -14.20 -6.81
CA ASP A 194 -22.74 -13.58 -7.21
C ASP A 194 -22.55 -12.12 -7.64
N ILE A 195 -21.84 -11.32 -6.85
CA ILE A 195 -21.50 -9.92 -7.19
C ILE A 195 -20.75 -9.88 -8.53
N LEU A 196 -19.69 -10.65 -8.69
CA LEU A 196 -18.90 -10.69 -9.92
C LEU A 196 -19.77 -11.03 -11.14
N THR A 197 -20.65 -12.01 -11.01
CA THR A 197 -21.50 -12.48 -12.11
C THR A 197 -22.51 -11.41 -12.55
N HIS A 198 -23.12 -10.70 -11.60
CA HIS A 198 -24.15 -9.71 -11.88
C HIS A 198 -23.58 -8.34 -12.25
N GLU A 199 -22.59 -7.87 -11.49
CA GLU A 199 -22.06 -6.53 -11.66
C GLU A 199 -20.97 -6.45 -12.75
N LYS A 200 -20.28 -7.57 -13.03
CA LYS A 200 -19.22 -7.70 -14.04
C LYS A 200 -18.06 -6.69 -13.82
N ILE A 201 -17.82 -6.32 -12.57
CA ILE A 201 -16.73 -5.47 -12.15
C ILE A 201 -15.74 -6.35 -11.39
N PRO A 202 -14.43 -6.30 -11.68
CA PRO A 202 -13.43 -7.06 -10.93
C PRO A 202 -13.49 -6.75 -9.43
N LEU A 203 -13.36 -7.77 -8.60
CA LEU A 203 -13.33 -7.65 -7.14
C LEU A 203 -11.93 -7.88 -6.61
N THR A 204 -11.58 -7.12 -5.58
CA THR A 204 -10.23 -7.10 -5.01
C THR A 204 -10.26 -7.35 -3.51
N LEU A 205 -9.42 -8.27 -3.05
CA LEU A 205 -9.15 -8.48 -1.63
C LEU A 205 -7.96 -7.64 -1.17
N ASP A 206 -8.12 -6.92 -0.06
CA ASP A 206 -7.06 -6.13 0.58
C ASP A 206 -6.77 -6.62 2.01
N TRP A 207 -7.55 -6.20 3.00
CA TRP A 207 -7.15 -6.35 4.40
C TRP A 207 -7.65 -7.63 5.07
N GLN A 208 -8.75 -8.20 4.62
CA GLN A 208 -9.32 -9.44 5.15
C GLN A 208 -8.99 -10.64 4.26
N LEU A 209 -7.70 -10.87 4.02
CA LEU A 209 -7.31 -12.04 3.25
C LEU A 209 -7.73 -13.32 3.99
N PRO A 210 -8.34 -14.29 3.26
CA PRO A 210 -8.59 -15.61 3.83
C PRO A 210 -7.31 -16.27 4.37
N ALA A 211 -7.42 -17.02 5.44
CA ALA A 211 -6.29 -17.75 6.01
C ALA A 211 -5.74 -18.84 5.07
N THR A 212 -6.58 -19.32 4.14
CA THR A 212 -6.15 -20.26 3.09
C THR A 212 -5.51 -19.50 1.93
N PRO A 213 -4.49 -20.07 1.28
CA PRO A 213 -3.93 -19.47 0.07
C PRO A 213 -4.96 -19.42 -1.08
N PRO A 214 -4.74 -18.55 -2.11
CA PRO A 214 -5.60 -18.53 -3.29
C PRO A 214 -5.64 -19.90 -4.00
N PRO A 215 -6.65 -20.21 -4.84
CA PRO A 215 -7.59 -19.23 -5.38
C PRO A 215 -8.69 -18.85 -4.39
N TRP A 216 -9.14 -17.59 -4.48
CA TRP A 216 -10.29 -17.08 -3.74
C TRP A 216 -11.42 -16.78 -4.73
N PRO A 217 -12.37 -17.72 -4.93
CA PRO A 217 -13.42 -17.55 -5.92
C PRO A 217 -14.20 -16.25 -5.73
N GLY A 218 -14.39 -15.52 -6.83
CA GLY A 218 -14.98 -14.17 -6.81
C GLY A 218 -13.96 -13.03 -6.78
N ALA A 219 -12.73 -13.24 -6.30
CA ALA A 219 -11.67 -12.26 -6.42
C ALA A 219 -10.91 -12.41 -7.75
N GLN A 220 -10.55 -11.29 -8.38
CA GLN A 220 -9.71 -11.22 -9.58
C GLN A 220 -8.39 -10.50 -9.31
N VAL A 221 -8.33 -9.72 -8.25
CA VAL A 221 -7.17 -8.93 -7.88
C VAL A 221 -6.87 -9.13 -6.39
N VAL A 222 -5.61 -9.08 -6.02
CA VAL A 222 -5.18 -9.04 -4.61
C VAL A 222 -4.30 -7.82 -4.37
N VAL A 223 -4.57 -7.11 -3.28
CA VAL A 223 -3.68 -6.06 -2.78
C VAL A 223 -2.65 -6.70 -1.85
N ILE A 224 -1.40 -6.35 -2.06
CA ILE A 224 -0.25 -6.83 -1.27
C ILE A 224 0.42 -5.64 -0.58
N LYS A 225 0.58 -5.75 0.73
CA LYS A 225 1.24 -4.75 1.59
C LYS A 225 2.52 -5.33 2.19
N PRO A 226 3.70 -5.06 1.62
CA PRO A 226 4.97 -5.66 2.07
C PRO A 226 5.32 -5.41 3.53
N ALA A 227 4.81 -4.33 4.11
CA ALA A 227 5.02 -4.01 5.53
C ALA A 227 4.35 -5.01 6.48
N VAL A 228 3.28 -5.69 6.04
CA VAL A 228 2.45 -6.54 6.91
C VAL A 228 2.24 -7.96 6.37
N GLN A 229 2.74 -8.25 5.15
CA GLN A 229 2.54 -9.54 4.46
C GLN A 229 3.85 -10.04 3.85
N ASP A 230 4.01 -11.37 3.72
CA ASP A 230 5.06 -11.95 2.88
C ASP A 230 4.70 -11.75 1.40
N ALA A 231 5.11 -10.61 0.87
CA ALA A 231 4.69 -10.15 -0.46
C ALA A 231 5.09 -11.11 -1.58
N PHE A 232 6.29 -11.71 -1.50
CA PHE A 232 6.77 -12.61 -2.56
C PHE A 232 6.06 -13.95 -2.55
N LEU A 233 5.79 -14.49 -1.36
CA LEU A 233 5.05 -15.73 -1.22
C LEU A 233 3.60 -15.56 -1.67
N LEU A 234 2.95 -14.47 -1.24
CA LEU A 234 1.59 -14.17 -1.61
C LEU A 234 1.45 -13.89 -3.12
N ALA A 235 2.38 -13.13 -3.69
CA ALA A 235 2.38 -12.84 -5.13
C ALA A 235 2.58 -14.11 -5.98
N LEU A 236 3.44 -15.03 -5.54
CA LEU A 236 3.61 -16.31 -6.21
C LEU A 236 2.31 -17.12 -6.24
N ALA A 237 1.65 -17.23 -5.09
CA ALA A 237 0.38 -17.94 -4.97
C ALA A 237 -0.74 -17.27 -5.78
N ALA A 238 -0.82 -15.95 -5.75
CA ALA A 238 -1.77 -15.16 -6.54
C ALA A 238 -1.56 -15.35 -8.06
N ALA A 239 -0.33 -15.27 -8.52
CA ALA A 239 0.01 -15.48 -9.93
C ALA A 239 -0.34 -16.91 -10.40
N GLN A 240 -0.07 -17.92 -9.58
CA GLN A 240 -0.45 -19.31 -9.87
C GLN A 240 -1.98 -19.49 -9.95
N ALA A 241 -2.73 -18.71 -9.20
CA ALA A 241 -4.19 -18.69 -9.22
C ALA A 241 -4.78 -17.79 -10.32
N GLY A 242 -3.94 -17.11 -11.10
CA GLY A 242 -4.39 -16.20 -12.17
C GLY A 242 -4.97 -14.88 -11.67
N LEU A 243 -4.64 -14.47 -10.44
CA LEU A 243 -5.05 -13.18 -9.90
C LEU A 243 -4.08 -12.09 -10.33
N ASP A 244 -4.62 -10.92 -10.64
CA ASP A 244 -3.82 -9.71 -10.77
C ASP A 244 -3.32 -9.23 -9.40
N ILE A 245 -2.19 -8.56 -9.40
CA ILE A 245 -1.49 -8.12 -8.19
C ILE A 245 -1.39 -6.60 -8.18
N VAL A 246 -1.79 -6.00 -7.07
CA VAL A 246 -1.59 -4.57 -6.79
C VAL A 246 -0.76 -4.45 -5.52
N VAL A 247 0.40 -3.82 -5.60
CA VAL A 247 1.21 -3.56 -4.40
C VAL A 247 0.89 -2.17 -3.88
N THR A 248 0.65 -2.06 -2.57
CA THR A 248 0.44 -0.78 -1.90
C THR A 248 1.36 -0.64 -0.70
N HIS A 249 1.69 0.59 -0.34
CA HIS A 249 2.24 0.86 0.97
C HIS A 249 1.15 0.81 2.05
N SER A 250 1.54 0.69 3.31
CA SER A 250 0.65 0.64 4.48
C SER A 250 0.46 2.01 5.15
N MET A 251 0.52 3.12 4.39
CA MET A 251 0.56 4.47 4.95
C MET A 251 1.70 4.64 5.99
N ASP A 252 2.80 3.98 5.73
CA ASP A 252 4.00 3.87 6.55
C ASP A 252 5.01 4.98 6.25
N HIS A 253 6.14 4.94 6.96
CA HIS A 253 7.26 5.86 6.76
C HIS A 253 7.79 5.80 5.31
N PRO A 254 8.42 6.87 4.77
CA PRO A 254 9.03 6.85 3.44
C PRO A 254 9.95 5.66 3.16
N LEU A 255 10.69 5.16 4.16
CA LEU A 255 11.48 3.93 4.01
C LEU A 255 10.60 2.70 3.76
N GLY A 256 9.48 2.55 4.48
CA GLY A 256 8.49 1.47 4.23
C GLY A 256 7.85 1.61 2.85
N ARG A 257 7.56 2.84 2.42
CA ARG A 257 7.07 3.10 1.06
C ARG A 257 8.11 2.73 -0.01
N ALA A 258 9.40 2.97 0.23
CA ALA A 258 10.47 2.53 -0.66
C ALA A 258 10.53 0.99 -0.77
N VAL A 259 10.32 0.27 0.33
CA VAL A 259 10.18 -1.20 0.30
C VAL A 259 8.99 -1.62 -0.55
N ALA A 260 7.85 -0.94 -0.42
CA ALA A 260 6.66 -1.25 -1.24
C ALA A 260 6.92 -0.98 -2.73
N LEU A 261 7.54 0.15 -3.08
CA LEU A 261 7.94 0.49 -4.45
C LEU A 261 8.88 -0.58 -5.03
N TRP A 262 9.96 -0.91 -4.30
CA TRP A 262 10.89 -1.94 -4.72
C TRP A 262 10.20 -3.29 -4.93
N THR A 263 9.33 -3.68 -4.01
CA THR A 263 8.56 -4.93 -4.12
C THR A 263 7.70 -4.94 -5.37
N ALA A 264 6.98 -3.85 -5.65
CA ALA A 264 6.16 -3.71 -6.84
C ALA A 264 6.98 -3.86 -8.13
N MET A 265 8.11 -3.17 -8.23
CA MET A 265 9.02 -3.24 -9.37
C MET A 265 9.62 -4.65 -9.55
N ARG A 266 10.02 -5.31 -8.45
CA ARG A 266 10.53 -6.69 -8.47
C ARG A 266 9.46 -7.70 -8.91
N LEU A 267 8.25 -7.53 -8.42
CA LEU A 267 7.13 -8.37 -8.82
C LEU A 267 6.75 -8.14 -10.29
N ARG A 268 6.75 -6.88 -10.76
CA ARG A 268 6.55 -6.53 -12.17
C ARG A 268 7.60 -7.19 -13.06
N GLN A 269 8.86 -7.15 -12.67
CA GLN A 269 9.94 -7.84 -13.39
C GLN A 269 9.70 -9.35 -13.50
N ARG A 270 9.14 -9.97 -12.46
CA ARG A 270 8.93 -11.41 -12.37
C ARG A 270 7.65 -11.90 -13.02
N HIS A 271 6.55 -11.16 -12.84
CA HIS A 271 5.19 -11.58 -13.21
C HIS A 271 4.57 -10.73 -14.33
N GLY A 272 5.32 -9.75 -14.87
CA GLY A 272 4.87 -8.94 -16.00
C GLY A 272 3.55 -8.22 -15.74
N GLU A 273 2.64 -8.30 -16.68
CA GLU A 273 1.37 -7.57 -16.68
C GLU A 273 0.38 -8.00 -15.60
N LEU A 274 0.60 -9.13 -14.94
CA LEU A 274 -0.21 -9.50 -13.76
C LEU A 274 -0.04 -8.51 -12.60
N VAL A 275 1.10 -7.79 -12.55
CA VAL A 275 1.33 -6.75 -11.55
C VAL A 275 0.88 -5.42 -12.12
N ARG A 276 -0.24 -4.92 -11.66
CA ARG A 276 -0.81 -3.63 -12.07
C ARG A 276 -0.13 -2.46 -11.36
N ASP A 277 -0.43 -1.24 -11.80
CA ASP A 277 -0.02 -0.02 -11.10
C ASP A 277 -0.44 -0.09 -9.64
N GLY A 278 0.44 0.36 -8.74
CA GLY A 278 0.29 0.19 -7.30
C GLY A 278 -0.50 1.31 -6.61
N GLY A 279 -0.53 1.23 -5.29
CA GLY A 279 -0.88 2.33 -4.39
C GLY A 279 0.37 2.78 -3.64
N LEU A 280 1.29 3.43 -4.36
CA LEU A 280 2.65 3.72 -3.88
C LEU A 280 2.87 5.21 -3.63
N HIS A 281 1.91 6.02 -4.07
CA HIS A 281 1.95 7.46 -3.94
C HIS A 281 1.55 7.88 -2.52
N GLY A 282 2.48 8.47 -1.78
CA GLY A 282 2.25 8.88 -0.40
C GLY A 282 2.16 10.41 -0.19
N GLY A 283 2.16 11.19 -1.28
CA GLY A 283 2.12 12.65 -1.20
C GLY A 283 0.81 13.16 -0.58
N GLY A 284 0.93 14.05 0.42
CA GLY A 284 -0.20 14.64 1.11
C GLY A 284 -0.78 13.82 2.26
N LEU A 285 -0.40 12.54 2.42
CA LEU A 285 -0.85 11.73 3.56
C LEU A 285 -0.40 12.31 4.90
N TYR A 286 0.87 12.68 4.97
CA TYR A 286 1.50 13.21 6.16
C TYR A 286 2.16 14.55 5.89
N ALA A 287 2.40 15.30 6.95
CA ALA A 287 3.20 16.52 6.90
C ALA A 287 4.61 16.19 6.36
N PRO A 288 5.21 17.08 5.55
CA PRO A 288 6.56 16.85 5.03
C PRO A 288 7.57 16.68 6.15
N ASP A 289 8.46 15.72 6.01
CA ASP A 289 9.64 15.52 6.84
C ASP A 289 10.89 15.44 5.96
N SER A 290 12.06 15.18 6.56
CA SER A 290 13.32 15.08 5.83
C SER A 290 13.40 13.85 4.90
N PHE A 291 12.52 12.87 5.07
CA PHE A 291 12.42 11.69 4.23
C PHE A 291 11.29 11.82 3.18
N ALA A 292 10.52 12.89 3.24
CA ALA A 292 9.44 13.09 2.32
C ALA A 292 9.98 12.93 0.91
N ASP A 293 9.79 11.66 0.24
CA ASP A 293 9.37 12.03 -1.00
C ASP A 293 9.46 11.06 -2.13
N LEU A 294 8.64 10.05 -1.98
CA LEU A 294 8.08 9.37 -3.13
C LEU A 294 6.79 10.10 -3.52
N VAL A 295 6.91 11.32 -4.02
CA VAL A 295 5.77 12.20 -4.39
C VAL A 295 5.66 12.36 -5.90
N GLY A 296 4.44 12.55 -6.37
CA GLY A 296 4.13 12.73 -7.78
C GLY A 296 3.69 11.43 -8.46
N VAL A 297 3.30 11.55 -9.72
CA VAL A 297 2.86 10.41 -10.56
C VAL A 297 4.06 9.55 -10.92
N ASP A 298 5.19 10.19 -11.16
CA ASP A 298 6.48 9.55 -11.35
C ASP A 298 7.11 9.33 -9.97
N LEU A 299 6.99 8.13 -9.47
CA LEU A 299 7.56 7.75 -8.18
C LEU A 299 9.07 7.94 -8.17
N GLN A 300 9.55 8.80 -7.29
CA GLN A 300 10.98 9.06 -7.17
C GLN A 300 11.66 7.89 -6.45
N ILE A 301 12.69 7.36 -7.07
CA ILE A 301 13.55 6.34 -6.44
C ILE A 301 14.46 7.06 -5.44
N PRO A 302 14.48 6.64 -4.15
CA PRO A 302 15.38 7.21 -3.17
C PRO A 302 16.84 7.04 -3.58
N ARG A 303 17.63 8.11 -3.39
CA ARG A 303 19.06 8.07 -3.69
C ARG A 303 19.82 7.28 -2.63
N GLY A 304 20.89 6.60 -3.05
CA GLY A 304 21.79 5.87 -2.18
C GLY A 304 21.83 4.37 -2.47
N THR A 305 22.38 3.61 -1.53
CA THR A 305 22.50 2.15 -1.58
C THR A 305 21.30 1.48 -0.91
N GLY A 306 21.12 0.20 -1.10
CA GLY A 306 19.98 -0.51 -0.52
C GLY A 306 18.64 0.08 -0.95
N PHE A 307 17.77 0.39 0.02
CA PHE A 307 16.52 1.12 -0.22
C PHE A 307 16.71 2.64 -0.33
N GLY A 308 17.96 3.14 -0.30
CA GLY A 308 18.29 4.56 -0.39
C GLY A 308 18.34 5.27 0.97
N PHE A 309 18.23 6.61 0.92
CA PHE A 309 18.22 7.50 2.09
C PHE A 309 19.52 7.55 2.91
N ASP A 310 20.69 7.19 2.36
CA ASP A 310 21.95 7.05 3.08
C ASP A 310 22.25 8.28 3.95
N ASP A 311 22.27 9.47 3.37
CA ASP A 311 22.59 10.73 4.08
C ASP A 311 21.61 11.04 5.22
N LEU A 312 20.34 10.65 5.09
CA LEU A 312 19.32 10.89 6.11
C LEU A 312 19.42 9.87 7.23
N LEU A 313 19.60 8.59 6.90
CA LEU A 313 19.76 7.52 7.87
C LEU A 313 21.01 7.70 8.73
N ASP A 314 22.11 8.25 8.16
CA ASP A 314 23.35 8.53 8.87
C ASP A 314 23.22 9.70 9.87
N ARG A 315 22.26 10.61 9.67
CA ARG A 315 22.01 11.75 10.56
C ARG A 315 21.05 11.44 11.71
N LEU A 316 20.36 10.29 11.66
CA LEU A 316 19.43 9.92 12.72
C LEU A 316 20.15 9.58 14.02
N THR A 317 19.50 9.92 15.14
CA THR A 317 19.91 9.42 16.45
C THR A 317 19.35 8.01 16.62
N TRP A 318 20.24 7.05 16.83
CA TRP A 318 19.91 5.66 17.01
C TRP A 318 20.05 5.23 18.46
N GLU A 319 18.98 4.68 19.03
CA GLU A 319 18.96 4.12 20.37
C GLU A 319 19.13 2.61 20.30
N LYS A 320 20.03 2.05 21.09
CA LYS A 320 20.22 0.59 21.13
C LYS A 320 19.00 -0.07 21.76
N VAL A 321 18.42 -1.06 21.09
CA VAL A 321 17.19 -1.72 21.55
C VAL A 321 17.45 -2.61 22.76
N PHE A 322 18.63 -3.24 22.78
CA PHE A 322 19.09 -4.07 23.92
C PHE A 322 20.55 -3.74 24.23
N PRO A 323 20.93 -3.73 25.51
CA PRO A 323 22.28 -3.41 25.94
C PRO A 323 23.35 -4.40 25.42
#